data_d839815c47da1d1bee00c36bba5ce040
#
_entry.id   d839815c47da1d1bee00c36bba5ce040
#
_cell.length_a   1.000
_cell.length_b   1.000
_cell.length_c   1.000
_cell.angle_alpha   90.00
_cell.angle_beta   90.00
_cell.angle_gamma   90.00
#
_symmetry.space_group_name_H-M   'P 1'
#
loop_
_entity.id
_entity.type
_entity.pdbx_description
1 polymer ?
#
loop_
_entity_poly.entity_id
_entity_poly.type
_entity_poly.pdbx_seq_one_letter_code
_entity_poly.pdbx_strand_id
1 'polypeptide(L)'
;GGLRGGKVRVRARIEKTKNKRLLKITEIPFGTTAGGLMDNIVSANEKGKIKISKIEDITAEKVEINVHLPVGLDPDTAIEALFAFTDCEVTISPNSCVIEEDKPRFYTVDDLLKKSSLRTRDLLKWELEIKLGELEDKWHHSSLERIFIENKIYRRIEECTTWESVIEEIWKGLKP
;
A
#
# COMPACT_ATOMS: atom_id res chain seq x y z
N GLY A 1 5.56 4.13 -22.66
CA GLY A 1 4.30 3.83 -22.74
C GLY A 1 3.28 4.65 -21.99
N GLY A 2 2.20 4.10 -21.64
CA GLY A 2 1.21 4.68 -20.74
C GLY A 2 -0.12 5.01 -21.39
N LEU A 3 -0.18 5.45 -22.61
CA LEU A 3 -1.44 5.84 -23.23
C LEU A 3 -2.18 4.69 -23.92
N ARG A 4 -1.50 3.76 -24.53
CA ARG A 4 -2.05 2.49 -25.06
C ARG A 4 -0.92 1.51 -25.33
N GLY A 5 -0.97 0.31 -24.75
CA GLY A 5 -0.32 -0.86 -25.29
C GLY A 5 1.19 -0.91 -25.22
N GLY A 6 1.80 -0.60 -24.08
CA GLY A 6 3.12 -1.13 -23.76
C GLY A 6 2.99 -2.47 -23.04
N LYS A 7 3.92 -3.39 -23.29
CA LYS A 7 4.03 -4.64 -22.52
C LYS A 7 5.33 -4.62 -21.75
N VAL A 8 5.27 -4.92 -20.45
CA VAL A 8 6.43 -5.11 -19.60
C VAL A 8 6.47 -6.58 -19.23
N ARG A 9 7.56 -7.27 -19.55
CA ARG A 9 7.80 -8.63 -19.08
C ARG A 9 8.51 -8.58 -17.74
N VAL A 10 7.91 -9.20 -16.74
CA VAL A 10 8.44 -9.30 -15.40
C VAL A 10 8.81 -10.77 -15.17
N ARG A 11 10.02 -11.00 -14.71
CA ARG A 11 10.57 -12.34 -14.48
C ARG A 11 10.80 -12.59 -13.01
N ALA A 12 10.60 -13.83 -12.60
CA ALA A 12 11.08 -14.34 -11.33
C ALA A 12 12.61 -14.25 -11.27
N ARG A 13 13.16 -14.00 -10.10
CA ARG A 13 14.61 -14.08 -9.90
C ARG A 13 15.00 -15.50 -9.56
N ILE A 14 15.65 -16.15 -10.49
CA ILE A 14 16.09 -17.54 -10.38
C ILE A 14 17.61 -17.56 -10.26
N GLU A 15 18.11 -18.11 -9.16
CA GLU A 15 19.54 -18.18 -8.86
C GLU A 15 20.01 -19.64 -8.99
N LYS A 16 21.18 -19.79 -9.59
CA LYS A 16 21.89 -21.09 -9.62
C LYS A 16 22.63 -21.27 -8.30
N THR A 17 22.47 -22.40 -7.69
CA THR A 17 23.23 -22.74 -6.48
C THR A 17 24.57 -23.42 -6.84
N LYS A 18 25.43 -23.64 -5.85
CA LYS A 18 26.66 -24.46 -6.03
C LYS A 18 26.35 -25.86 -6.54
N ASN A 19 25.16 -26.36 -6.24
CA ASN A 19 24.66 -27.62 -6.76
C ASN A 19 23.96 -27.37 -8.10
N LYS A 20 24.55 -27.84 -9.20
CA LYS A 20 24.02 -27.71 -10.56
C LYS A 20 22.58 -28.29 -10.74
N ARG A 21 22.12 -29.06 -9.79
CA ARG A 21 20.80 -29.71 -9.82
C ARG A 21 19.75 -28.98 -8.98
N LEU A 22 20.08 -27.81 -8.43
CA LEU A 22 19.20 -27.05 -7.58
C LEU A 22 19.14 -25.59 -8.07
N LEU A 23 17.95 -25.15 -8.45
CA LEU A 23 17.64 -23.76 -8.72
C LEU A 23 16.86 -23.19 -7.54
N LYS A 24 17.13 -21.95 -7.21
CA LYS A 24 16.47 -21.22 -6.12
C LYS A 24 15.74 -20.01 -6.70
N ILE A 25 14.42 -19.92 -6.46
CA ILE A 25 13.63 -18.74 -6.81
C ILE A 25 13.57 -17.86 -5.57
N THR A 26 14.09 -16.66 -5.66
CA THR A 26 14.20 -15.69 -4.56
C THR A 26 13.20 -14.54 -4.68
N GLU A 27 12.69 -14.28 -5.88
CA GLU A 27 11.64 -13.28 -6.12
C GLU A 27 10.65 -13.83 -7.14
N ILE A 28 9.36 -13.59 -6.90
CA ILE A 28 8.27 -14.00 -7.81
C ILE A 28 7.74 -12.78 -8.56
N PRO A 29 7.17 -12.95 -9.77
CA PRO A 29 6.58 -11.85 -10.53
C PRO A 29 5.39 -11.22 -9.82
N PHE A 30 5.16 -9.95 -10.09
CA PHE A 30 4.01 -9.22 -9.57
C PHE A 30 2.70 -9.89 -10.00
N GLY A 31 1.78 -10.06 -9.04
CA GLY A 31 0.48 -10.67 -9.26
C GLY A 31 0.45 -12.20 -9.11
N THR A 32 1.59 -12.84 -8.84
CA THR A 32 1.67 -14.27 -8.53
C THR A 32 1.89 -14.51 -7.04
N THR A 33 1.43 -15.66 -6.54
CA THR A 33 1.72 -16.12 -5.18
C THR A 33 2.69 -17.29 -5.21
N ALA A 34 3.43 -17.54 -4.13
CA ALA A 34 4.37 -18.67 -4.08
C ALA A 34 3.68 -20.01 -4.35
N GLY A 35 2.55 -20.28 -3.69
CA GLY A 35 1.75 -21.49 -3.93
C GLY A 35 1.25 -21.60 -5.37
N GLY A 36 0.66 -20.52 -5.92
CA GLY A 36 0.17 -20.50 -7.29
C GLY A 36 1.26 -20.73 -8.33
N LEU A 37 2.48 -20.18 -8.09
CA LEU A 37 3.63 -20.42 -8.96
C LEU A 37 4.09 -21.88 -8.91
N MET A 38 4.11 -22.48 -7.71
CA MET A 38 4.47 -23.90 -7.56
C MET A 38 3.48 -24.82 -8.26
N ASP A 39 2.17 -24.59 -8.10
CA ASP A 39 1.12 -25.37 -8.77
C ASP A 39 1.24 -25.24 -10.29
N ASN A 40 1.54 -24.06 -10.79
CA ASN A 40 1.78 -23.81 -12.22
C ASN A 40 3.01 -24.57 -12.73
N ILE A 41 4.11 -24.57 -11.98
CA ILE A 41 5.34 -25.32 -12.31
C ILE A 41 5.07 -26.83 -12.31
N VAL A 42 4.36 -27.36 -11.30
CA VAL A 42 3.99 -28.79 -11.24
C VAL A 42 3.12 -29.17 -12.43
N SER A 43 2.10 -28.38 -12.73
CA SER A 43 1.23 -28.60 -13.90
C SER A 43 2.00 -28.56 -15.23
N ALA A 44 2.98 -27.69 -15.38
CA ALA A 44 3.83 -27.65 -16.56
C ALA A 44 4.74 -28.89 -16.68
N ASN A 45 5.21 -29.42 -15.54
CA ASN A 45 5.99 -30.67 -15.48
C ASN A 45 5.12 -31.90 -15.85
N GLU A 46 3.90 -32.00 -15.32
CA GLU A 46 2.96 -33.05 -15.65
C GLU A 46 2.59 -33.07 -17.15
N LYS A 47 2.45 -31.88 -17.73
CA LYS A 47 2.22 -31.72 -19.18
C LYS A 47 3.48 -31.96 -20.03
N GLY A 48 4.60 -32.29 -19.42
CA GLY A 48 5.87 -32.60 -20.11
C GLY A 48 6.55 -31.38 -20.74
N LYS A 49 6.13 -30.16 -20.44
CA LYS A 49 6.71 -28.92 -20.99
C LYS A 49 8.04 -28.57 -20.33
N ILE A 50 8.19 -28.90 -19.07
CA ILE A 50 9.43 -28.76 -18.30
C ILE A 50 9.77 -30.07 -17.63
N LYS A 51 11.00 -30.24 -17.16
CA LYS A 51 11.44 -31.41 -16.42
C LYS A 51 12.02 -31.00 -15.07
N ILE A 52 11.29 -31.30 -14.02
CA ILE A 52 11.74 -31.09 -12.63
C ILE A 52 11.60 -32.41 -11.86
N SER A 53 12.46 -32.64 -10.87
CA SER A 53 12.38 -33.83 -10.00
C SER A 53 11.53 -33.59 -8.78
N LYS A 54 11.68 -32.39 -8.16
CA LYS A 54 11.00 -32.02 -6.92
C LYS A 54 10.95 -30.48 -6.83
N ILE A 55 9.92 -29.95 -6.17
CA ILE A 55 9.80 -28.56 -5.79
C ILE A 55 9.52 -28.46 -4.30
N GLU A 56 10.13 -27.51 -3.62
CA GLU A 56 9.99 -27.31 -2.17
C GLU A 56 9.82 -25.81 -1.89
N ASP A 57 8.83 -25.47 -1.07
CA ASP A 57 8.65 -24.12 -0.56
C ASP A 57 9.35 -24.01 0.80
N ILE A 58 10.34 -23.13 0.87
CA ILE A 58 11.08 -22.80 2.09
C ILE A 58 10.86 -21.32 2.45
N THR A 59 9.80 -20.72 1.90
CA THR A 59 9.45 -19.32 2.12
C THR A 59 9.19 -19.05 3.61
N ALA A 60 9.91 -18.09 4.17
CA ALA A 60 9.73 -17.57 5.51
C ALA A 60 9.43 -16.07 5.43
N GLU A 61 10.34 -15.20 5.87
CA GLU A 61 10.24 -13.75 5.69
C GLU A 61 10.45 -13.32 4.23
N LYS A 62 11.29 -14.07 3.50
CA LYS A 62 11.57 -13.87 2.08
C LYS A 62 11.14 -15.07 1.29
N VAL A 63 10.71 -14.84 0.06
CA VAL A 63 10.36 -15.93 -0.87
C VAL A 63 11.59 -16.78 -1.14
N GLU A 64 11.44 -18.07 -0.96
CA GLU A 64 12.47 -19.07 -1.25
C GLU A 64 11.84 -20.38 -1.71
N ILE A 65 11.88 -20.64 -3.02
CA ILE A 65 11.38 -21.87 -3.63
C ILE A 65 12.54 -22.61 -4.26
N ASN A 66 12.75 -23.84 -3.84
CA ASN A 66 13.78 -24.73 -4.36
C ASN A 66 13.22 -25.64 -5.44
N VAL A 67 13.81 -25.58 -6.62
CA VAL A 67 13.46 -26.42 -7.77
C VAL A 67 14.59 -27.40 -8.04
N HIS A 68 14.34 -28.69 -7.86
CA HIS A 68 15.31 -29.76 -8.08
C HIS A 68 15.22 -30.26 -9.52
N LEU A 69 16.35 -30.27 -10.22
CA LEU A 69 16.48 -30.72 -11.58
C LEU A 69 16.87 -32.22 -11.67
N PRO A 70 16.41 -32.96 -12.66
CA PRO A 70 16.85 -34.33 -12.91
C PRO A 70 18.32 -34.36 -13.33
N VAL A 71 18.92 -35.55 -13.27
CA VAL A 71 20.31 -35.79 -13.69
C VAL A 71 20.47 -35.52 -15.18
N GLY A 72 21.47 -34.73 -15.55
CA GLY A 72 21.82 -34.49 -16.96
C GLY A 72 21.08 -33.31 -17.61
N LEU A 73 20.20 -32.62 -16.90
CA LEU A 73 19.59 -31.39 -17.40
C LEU A 73 20.48 -30.20 -17.10
N ASP A 74 20.72 -29.39 -18.13
CA ASP A 74 21.47 -28.14 -17.99
C ASP A 74 20.63 -27.08 -17.26
N PRO A 75 21.17 -26.42 -16.22
CA PRO A 75 20.45 -25.40 -15.45
C PRO A 75 19.97 -24.22 -16.29
N ASP A 76 20.73 -23.79 -17.30
CA ASP A 76 20.35 -22.67 -18.15
C ASP A 76 19.14 -22.99 -19.00
N THR A 77 19.15 -24.18 -19.63
CA THR A 77 17.99 -24.66 -20.37
C THR A 77 16.76 -24.82 -19.49
N ALA A 78 16.93 -25.27 -18.24
CA ALA A 78 15.83 -25.36 -17.29
C ALA A 78 15.24 -23.99 -16.92
N ILE A 79 16.09 -22.97 -16.72
CA ILE A 79 15.65 -21.60 -16.43
C ILE A 79 14.88 -21.01 -17.60
N GLU A 80 15.36 -21.19 -18.82
CA GLU A 80 14.67 -20.75 -20.03
C GLU A 80 13.30 -21.44 -20.19
N ALA A 81 13.23 -22.74 -19.93
CA ALA A 81 12.00 -23.48 -19.96
C ALA A 81 11.01 -23.02 -18.90
N LEU A 82 11.47 -22.68 -17.68
CA LEU A 82 10.62 -22.12 -16.63
C LEU A 82 10.05 -20.76 -17.08
N PHE A 83 10.83 -19.88 -17.68
CA PHE A 83 10.32 -18.60 -18.21
C PHE A 83 9.37 -18.78 -19.39
N ALA A 84 9.58 -19.77 -20.25
CA ALA A 84 8.78 -19.96 -21.44
C ALA A 84 7.41 -20.64 -21.17
N PHE A 85 7.34 -21.53 -20.18
CA PHE A 85 6.20 -22.42 -19.99
C PHE A 85 5.49 -22.26 -18.63
N THR A 86 5.99 -21.39 -17.76
CA THR A 86 5.39 -21.17 -16.43
C THR A 86 5.22 -19.67 -16.15
N ASP A 87 4.53 -19.36 -15.06
CA ASP A 87 4.32 -18.00 -14.58
C ASP A 87 5.59 -17.39 -13.93
N CYS A 88 6.76 -18.00 -14.14
CA CYS A 88 8.05 -17.37 -13.84
C CYS A 88 8.32 -16.15 -14.72
N GLU A 89 7.70 -16.04 -15.89
CA GLU A 89 7.63 -14.81 -16.69
C GLU A 89 6.18 -14.41 -16.93
N VAL A 90 5.79 -13.23 -16.47
CA VAL A 90 4.45 -12.67 -16.65
C VAL A 90 4.53 -11.38 -17.47
N THR A 91 3.61 -11.21 -18.40
CA THR A 91 3.49 -9.99 -19.18
C THR A 91 2.44 -9.08 -18.58
N ILE A 92 2.86 -7.90 -18.15
CA ILE A 92 1.97 -6.84 -17.65
C ILE A 92 1.75 -5.82 -18.76
N SER A 93 0.51 -5.48 -19.03
CA SER A 93 0.13 -4.40 -19.94
C SER A 93 -0.40 -3.22 -19.13
N PRO A 94 0.47 -2.30 -18.68
CA PRO A 94 0.03 -1.17 -17.88
C PRO A 94 -0.85 -0.25 -18.71
N ASN A 95 -2.02 0.09 -18.16
CA ASN A 95 -2.94 1.05 -18.74
C ASN A 95 -3.24 2.10 -17.68
N SER A 96 -2.69 3.30 -17.86
CA SER A 96 -2.84 4.40 -16.90
C SER A 96 -4.19 5.08 -17.07
N CYS A 97 -5.27 4.38 -16.71
CA CYS A 97 -6.62 4.90 -16.66
C CYS A 97 -6.99 5.26 -15.24
N VAL A 98 -7.41 6.49 -15.01
CA VAL A 98 -7.88 6.99 -13.71
C VAL A 98 -9.26 7.61 -13.86
N ILE A 99 -10.00 7.67 -12.77
CA ILE A 99 -11.28 8.41 -12.72
C ILE A 99 -10.96 9.82 -12.23
N GLU A 100 -11.30 10.81 -13.04
CA GLU A 100 -11.19 12.23 -12.73
C GLU A 100 -12.51 12.91 -13.11
N GLU A 101 -13.12 13.61 -12.14
CA GLU A 101 -14.43 14.25 -12.31
C GLU A 101 -15.50 13.25 -12.83
N ASP A 102 -15.54 12.07 -12.23
CA ASP A 102 -16.45 10.95 -12.56
C ASP A 102 -16.31 10.43 -14.01
N LYS A 103 -15.20 10.73 -14.68
CA LYS A 103 -14.91 10.28 -16.04
C LYS A 103 -13.59 9.52 -16.12
N PRO A 104 -13.51 8.45 -16.91
CA PRO A 104 -12.25 7.77 -17.16
C PRO A 104 -11.33 8.64 -18.02
N ARG A 105 -10.12 8.90 -17.52
CA ARG A 105 -9.08 9.62 -18.23
C ARG A 105 -7.80 8.79 -18.33
N PHE A 106 -7.13 8.90 -19.47
CA PHE A 106 -5.88 8.21 -19.73
C PHE A 106 -4.72 9.22 -19.65
N TYR A 107 -3.72 8.91 -18.86
CA TYR A 107 -2.54 9.76 -18.68
C TYR A 107 -1.26 9.02 -19.01
N THR A 108 -0.21 9.78 -19.30
CA THR A 108 1.14 9.24 -19.29
C THR A 108 1.55 8.93 -17.84
N VAL A 109 2.51 8.05 -17.64
CA VAL A 109 3.02 7.72 -16.30
C VAL A 109 3.56 8.98 -15.60
N ASP A 110 4.26 9.85 -16.36
CA ASP A 110 4.82 11.10 -15.83
C ASP A 110 3.74 12.08 -15.38
N ASP A 111 2.68 12.24 -16.17
CA ASP A 111 1.56 13.12 -15.82
C ASP A 111 0.78 12.57 -14.61
N LEU A 112 0.59 11.25 -14.56
CA LEU A 112 -0.08 10.61 -13.44
C LEU A 112 0.73 10.78 -12.15
N LEU A 113 2.06 10.62 -12.22
CA LEU A 113 2.94 10.80 -11.07
C LEU A 113 2.91 12.26 -10.57
N LYS A 114 2.98 13.25 -11.49
CA LYS A 114 2.86 14.67 -11.14
C LYS A 114 1.53 14.97 -10.49
N LYS A 115 0.41 14.51 -11.08
CA LYS A 115 -0.94 14.72 -10.52
C LYS A 115 -1.09 14.07 -9.15
N SER A 116 -0.61 12.84 -8.98
CA SER A 116 -0.64 12.12 -7.70
C SER A 116 0.14 12.88 -6.63
N SER A 117 1.35 13.36 -6.95
CA SER A 117 2.18 14.12 -6.01
C SER A 117 1.52 15.44 -5.59
N LEU A 118 0.97 16.19 -6.55
CA LEU A 118 0.24 17.42 -6.27
C LEU A 118 -1.00 17.15 -5.41
N ARG A 119 -1.78 16.13 -5.74
CA ARG A 119 -2.97 15.76 -4.98
C ARG A 119 -2.63 15.36 -3.54
N THR A 120 -1.55 14.60 -3.35
CA THR A 120 -1.07 14.21 -2.02
C THR A 120 -0.70 15.44 -1.19
N ARG A 121 0.04 16.39 -1.79
CA ARG A 121 0.37 17.66 -1.13
C ARG A 121 -0.87 18.44 -0.70
N ASP A 122 -1.85 18.54 -1.59
CA ASP A 122 -3.08 19.28 -1.33
C ASP A 122 -3.94 18.61 -0.25
N LEU A 123 -3.98 17.27 -0.22
CA LEU A 123 -4.65 16.52 0.84
C LEU A 123 -3.97 16.70 2.20
N LEU A 124 -2.64 16.66 2.26
CA LEU A 124 -1.89 16.91 3.50
C LEU A 124 -2.12 18.34 4.01
N LYS A 125 -2.16 19.32 3.11
CA LYS A 125 -2.48 20.69 3.48
C LYS A 125 -3.88 20.78 4.09
N TRP A 126 -4.86 20.17 3.46
CA TRP A 126 -6.26 20.15 3.94
C TRP A 126 -6.40 19.44 5.29
N GLU A 127 -5.70 18.33 5.49
CA GLU A 127 -5.64 17.65 6.79
C GLU A 127 -5.11 18.56 7.89
N LEU A 128 -4.04 19.32 7.60
CA LEU A 128 -3.46 20.28 8.55
C LEU A 128 -4.40 21.45 8.84
N GLU A 129 -5.13 21.94 7.86
CA GLU A 129 -6.14 23.01 8.03
C GLU A 129 -7.28 22.55 8.95
N ILE A 130 -7.79 21.33 8.77
CA ILE A 130 -8.80 20.76 9.65
C ILE A 130 -8.26 20.62 11.08
N LYS A 131 -7.06 20.08 11.22
CA LYS A 131 -6.42 19.89 12.53
C LYS A 131 -6.13 21.23 13.24
N LEU A 132 -5.80 22.26 12.48
CA LEU A 132 -5.65 23.62 13.03
C LEU A 132 -6.96 24.10 13.62
N GLY A 133 -8.08 23.99 12.89
CA GLY A 133 -9.41 24.38 13.39
C GLY A 133 -9.80 23.63 14.66
N GLU A 134 -9.57 22.31 14.72
CA GLU A 134 -9.83 21.53 15.93
C GLU A 134 -8.99 21.97 17.14
N LEU A 135 -7.74 22.39 16.90
CA LEU A 135 -6.84 22.87 17.95
C LEU A 135 -7.23 24.28 18.40
N GLU A 136 -7.65 25.14 17.49
CA GLU A 136 -8.16 26.48 17.82
C GLU A 136 -9.43 26.38 18.68
N ASP A 137 -10.36 25.49 18.36
CA ASP A 137 -11.54 25.23 19.18
C ASP A 137 -11.17 24.73 20.58
N LYS A 138 -10.26 23.77 20.68
CA LYS A 138 -9.77 23.26 21.98
C LYS A 138 -9.07 24.36 22.78
N TRP A 139 -8.24 25.17 22.15
CA TRP A 139 -7.58 26.28 22.80
C TRP A 139 -8.59 27.31 23.29
N HIS A 140 -9.62 27.62 22.50
CA HIS A 140 -10.69 28.52 22.89
C HIS A 140 -11.44 28.00 24.13
N HIS A 141 -11.86 26.73 24.12
CA HIS A 141 -12.51 26.09 25.26
C HIS A 141 -11.64 26.13 26.51
N SER A 142 -10.38 25.72 26.42
CA SER A 142 -9.45 25.76 27.55
C SER A 142 -9.19 27.17 28.07
N SER A 143 -9.20 28.18 27.18
CA SER A 143 -9.09 29.58 27.57
C SER A 143 -10.31 30.06 28.33
N LEU A 144 -11.52 29.67 27.90
CA LEU A 144 -12.75 29.96 28.62
C LEU A 144 -12.79 29.27 30.00
N GLU A 145 -12.38 28.02 30.09
CA GLU A 145 -12.27 27.29 31.35
C GLU A 145 -11.30 27.98 32.32
N ARG A 146 -10.15 28.44 31.81
CA ARG A 146 -9.17 29.18 32.61
C ARG A 146 -9.78 30.46 33.16
N ILE A 147 -10.44 31.29 32.32
CA ILE A 147 -11.10 32.52 32.74
C ILE A 147 -12.19 32.23 33.77
N PHE A 148 -12.97 31.17 33.58
CA PHE A 148 -14.02 30.74 34.49
C PHE A 148 -13.46 30.43 35.89
N ILE A 149 -12.31 29.75 35.97
CA ILE A 149 -11.65 29.39 37.22
C ILE A 149 -10.99 30.60 37.87
N GLU A 150 -10.20 31.38 37.09
CA GLU A 150 -9.47 32.56 37.59
C GLU A 150 -10.40 33.64 38.16
N ASN A 151 -11.52 33.90 37.47
CA ASN A 151 -12.53 34.86 37.90
C ASN A 151 -13.52 34.31 38.96
N LYS A 152 -13.30 33.05 39.39
CA LYS A 152 -14.15 32.33 40.37
C LYS A 152 -15.66 32.41 40.05
N ILE A 153 -15.99 32.34 38.75
CA ILE A 153 -17.38 32.47 38.27
C ILE A 153 -18.28 31.39 38.91
N TYR A 154 -17.74 30.19 39.17
CA TYR A 154 -18.46 29.11 39.86
C TYR A 154 -19.04 29.52 41.22
N ARG A 155 -18.39 30.40 41.99
CA ARG A 155 -18.91 30.90 43.27
C ARG A 155 -20.13 31.80 43.11
N ARG A 156 -20.17 32.60 42.03
CA ARG A 156 -21.34 33.46 41.73
C ARG A 156 -22.53 32.63 41.27
N ILE A 157 -22.30 31.54 40.61
CA ILE A 157 -23.33 30.59 40.12
C ILE A 157 -24.03 29.91 41.31
N GLU A 158 -23.31 29.60 42.40
CA GLU A 158 -23.88 28.97 43.62
C GLU A 158 -24.96 29.85 44.28
N GLU A 159 -24.93 31.16 44.07
CA GLU A 159 -25.91 32.13 44.60
C GLU A 159 -27.15 32.29 43.70
N CYS A 160 -27.10 31.74 42.46
CA CYS A 160 -28.16 31.85 41.48
C CYS A 160 -29.28 30.82 41.71
N THR A 161 -30.54 31.25 41.62
CA THR A 161 -31.72 30.38 41.82
C THR A 161 -32.38 29.94 40.51
N THR A 162 -32.12 30.62 39.41
CA THR A 162 -32.71 30.33 38.09
C THR A 162 -31.61 30.11 37.04
N TRP A 163 -31.93 29.28 36.04
CA TRP A 163 -31.00 28.98 34.94
C TRP A 163 -30.63 30.23 34.14
N GLU A 164 -31.54 31.14 33.97
CA GLU A 164 -31.33 32.41 33.27
C GLU A 164 -30.29 33.29 33.98
N SER A 165 -30.37 33.40 35.32
CA SER A 165 -29.39 34.12 36.11
C SER A 165 -28.01 33.49 36.10
N VAL A 166 -27.92 32.15 36.00
CA VAL A 166 -26.66 31.43 35.85
C VAL A 166 -25.99 31.80 34.53
N ILE A 167 -26.74 31.80 33.42
CA ILE A 167 -26.23 32.17 32.12
C ILE A 167 -25.73 33.62 32.11
N GLU A 168 -26.48 34.54 32.70
CA GLU A 168 -26.08 35.97 32.79
C GLU A 168 -24.77 36.15 33.58
N GLU A 169 -24.61 35.48 34.72
CA GLU A 169 -23.38 35.54 35.51
C GLU A 169 -22.16 34.96 34.81
N ILE A 170 -22.37 33.86 34.07
CA ILE A 170 -21.31 33.27 33.20
C ILE A 170 -20.93 34.28 32.12
N TRP A 171 -21.88 34.90 31.42
CA TRP A 171 -21.61 35.89 30.39
C TRP A 171 -20.87 37.13 30.94
N LYS A 172 -21.28 37.60 32.11
CA LYS A 172 -20.59 38.76 32.77
C LYS A 172 -19.16 38.38 33.16
N GLY A 173 -18.93 37.17 33.61
CA GLY A 173 -17.64 36.72 34.07
C GLY A 173 -16.65 36.36 32.95
N LEU A 174 -17.13 35.95 31.78
CA LEU A 174 -16.34 35.61 30.60
C LEU A 174 -16.01 36.82 29.71
N LYS A 175 -16.70 37.94 29.88
CA LYS A 175 -16.33 39.18 29.16
C LYS A 175 -14.98 39.70 29.67
N PRO A 176 -14.03 40.02 28.73
CA PRO A 176 -12.75 40.63 29.10
C PRO A 176 -12.92 41.97 29.74
#